data_99e637e19fe93f26fb43956726689613
#
_entry.id   99e637e19fe93f26fb43956726689613
#
_cell.length_a   1.000
_cell.length_b   1.000
_cell.length_c   1.000
_cell.angle_alpha   90.00
_cell.angle_beta   90.00
_cell.angle_gamma   90.00
#
_symmetry.space_group_name_H-M   'P 1'
#
loop_
_entity.id
_entity.type
_entity.pdbx_description
1 polymer ?
#
loop_
_entity_poly.entity_id
_entity_poly.type
_entity_poly.pdbx_seq_one_letter_code
_entity_poly.pdbx_strand_id
1 'polypeptide(L)'
;MTSIRRIFYAVMIVMFIPDFVCCADASKPNVIVFLVDDMGVMDTSVPFLTDAQGRVKKYPLNEFYRTPNMERLASLGVRFNNFCAMSVCSPTRISIMTGQNAARHHTTNWINPDNNNAGPKGPPDWNWKGLDKNMVSLPLLMKANGYRTIHVGKGHFGPRNSEGANPLNIGFEINVGGASIGAPASYYGKQNYGNDNNKKASHAVGGLEKYHGTDTFLTEALTLEAKSHLSDAVKAEKPFFLYMAHYAVHAPFNSDPRFSGNYKSSGKNAQAQAFATLVEGMDKSLGDLLDHLEKLAVSDNTLVFFLGDNGSDAPLGNQHAVACAAPLRGKKGSHYEGGMRVPFIAAWAKPNANNPNQKRLPITSGVIQSQQAAVYDLFPTILALTEKTIPEGHVVDGKKLDTLLTGNRDSSREEIFLMHYPHSPHRTDYFTSYRNGKWKVIYHYFPSEVSENSHYQLFDLESDPFEQSNLASKEPKELKRMMQELAELMEKQKAQYPVEKETKGAMKPRIPQ
;
A
#
# COMPACT_ATOMS: atom_id res chain seq x y z
N MET A 1 48.71 -44.37 78.08
CA MET A 1 49.05 -44.10 76.66
C MET A 1 47.79 -44.25 75.87
N THR A 2 47.04 -43.19 75.66
CA THR A 2 45.72 -43.18 74.96
C THR A 2 45.87 -42.35 73.71
N SER A 3 45.71 -43.03 72.54
CA SER A 3 45.77 -42.42 71.20
C SER A 3 44.41 -41.86 70.80
N ILE A 4 44.34 -40.55 70.59
CA ILE A 4 43.14 -39.84 70.06
C ILE A 4 43.21 -39.82 68.56
N ARG A 5 42.29 -40.54 67.89
CA ARG A 5 42.06 -40.45 66.43
C ARG A 5 41.16 -39.24 66.14
N ARG A 6 41.66 -38.26 65.40
CA ARG A 6 40.91 -37.17 64.87
C ARG A 6 40.28 -37.61 63.53
N ILE A 7 38.94 -37.57 63.43
CA ILE A 7 38.18 -37.78 62.27
C ILE A 7 37.94 -36.43 61.58
N PHE A 8 38.44 -36.22 60.36
CA PHE A 8 38.13 -35.04 59.52
C PHE A 8 36.88 -35.35 58.68
N TYR A 9 35.79 -34.59 58.89
CA TYR A 9 34.66 -34.55 58.02
C TYR A 9 34.91 -33.51 56.90
N ALA A 10 35.02 -33.97 55.66
CA ALA A 10 35.04 -33.11 54.48
C ALA A 10 33.59 -32.71 54.16
N VAL A 11 33.24 -31.47 54.34
CA VAL A 11 31.95 -30.91 53.87
C VAL A 11 32.09 -30.56 52.38
N MET A 12 31.44 -31.32 51.52
CA MET A 12 31.36 -31.05 50.09
C MET A 12 30.28 -29.98 49.87
N ILE A 13 30.67 -28.72 49.63
CA ILE A 13 29.77 -27.65 49.25
C ILE A 13 29.48 -27.83 47.74
N VAL A 14 28.29 -28.32 47.42
CA VAL A 14 27.75 -28.31 46.05
C VAL A 14 27.28 -26.89 45.75
N MET A 15 28.08 -26.14 44.99
CA MET A 15 27.62 -24.87 44.43
C MET A 15 26.59 -25.15 43.33
N PHE A 16 25.33 -24.87 43.58
CA PHE A 16 24.31 -24.71 42.55
C PHE A 16 24.64 -23.43 41.79
N ILE A 17 25.18 -23.57 40.59
CA ILE A 17 25.22 -22.49 39.60
C ILE A 17 23.83 -22.48 38.95
N PRO A 18 23.02 -21.45 39.14
CA PRO A 18 21.78 -21.35 38.36
C PRO A 18 22.18 -21.22 36.90
N ASP A 19 21.72 -22.15 36.07
CA ASP A 19 21.74 -21.98 34.61
C ASP A 19 20.96 -20.69 34.30
N PHE A 20 21.66 -19.61 34.05
CA PHE A 20 21.14 -18.47 33.36
C PHE A 20 20.83 -18.96 31.94
N VAL A 21 19.60 -19.40 31.74
CA VAL A 21 19.03 -19.49 30.39
C VAL A 21 19.03 -18.06 29.84
N CYS A 22 20.11 -17.73 29.14
CA CYS A 22 20.18 -16.55 28.33
C CYS A 22 19.04 -16.72 27.31
N CYS A 23 17.90 -16.09 27.55
CA CYS A 23 16.90 -15.90 26.51
C CYS A 23 17.64 -15.16 25.41
N ALA A 24 18.09 -15.90 24.40
CA ALA A 24 18.60 -15.29 23.18
C ALA A 24 17.53 -14.29 22.73
N ASP A 25 17.86 -13.02 22.72
CA ASP A 25 16.97 -11.96 22.25
C ASP A 25 16.52 -12.39 20.84
N ALA A 26 15.23 -12.62 20.68
CA ALA A 26 14.72 -13.08 19.40
C ALA A 26 15.12 -12.05 18.35
N SER A 27 15.82 -12.48 17.29
CA SER A 27 16.25 -11.58 16.23
C SER A 27 15.03 -10.81 15.70
N LYS A 28 15.16 -9.49 15.54
CA LYS A 28 14.07 -8.64 15.04
C LYS A 28 13.54 -9.19 13.69
N PRO A 29 12.23 -9.15 13.44
CA PRO A 29 11.66 -9.64 12.18
C PRO A 29 12.05 -8.74 11.02
N ASN A 30 12.29 -9.31 9.87
CA ASN A 30 12.39 -8.56 8.62
C ASN A 30 11.00 -8.18 8.13
N VAL A 31 10.89 -7.04 7.45
CA VAL A 31 9.61 -6.54 6.92
C VAL A 31 9.78 -6.14 5.46
N ILE A 32 8.89 -6.64 4.61
CA ILE A 32 8.77 -6.25 3.20
C ILE A 32 7.38 -5.62 3.00
N VAL A 33 7.35 -4.38 2.50
CA VAL A 33 6.16 -3.77 1.90
C VAL A 33 6.34 -3.85 0.40
N PHE A 34 5.59 -4.74 -0.25
CA PHE A 34 5.59 -4.93 -1.69
C PHE A 34 4.41 -4.16 -2.28
N LEU A 35 4.68 -2.98 -2.82
CA LEU A 35 3.69 -2.05 -3.34
C LEU A 35 3.69 -2.04 -4.86
N VAL A 36 2.51 -2.16 -5.44
CA VAL A 36 2.29 -2.19 -6.89
C VAL A 36 1.55 -0.94 -7.33
N ASP A 37 2.10 -0.23 -8.32
CA ASP A 37 1.52 1.01 -8.84
C ASP A 37 0.32 0.72 -9.75
N ASP A 38 -0.81 1.38 -9.51
CA ASP A 38 -2.05 1.28 -10.31
C ASP A 38 -2.69 -0.12 -10.36
N MET A 39 -2.47 -0.94 -9.35
CA MET A 39 -3.06 -2.28 -9.26
C MET A 39 -4.32 -2.27 -8.39
N GLY A 40 -5.48 -2.41 -9.02
CA GLY A 40 -6.75 -2.60 -8.32
C GLY A 40 -6.97 -4.06 -7.87
N VAL A 41 -7.96 -4.24 -7.00
CA VAL A 41 -8.26 -5.54 -6.37
C VAL A 41 -8.63 -6.66 -7.37
N MET A 42 -8.99 -6.30 -8.60
CA MET A 42 -9.37 -7.25 -9.65
C MET A 42 -8.24 -7.56 -10.65
N ASP A 43 -7.07 -6.91 -10.56
CA ASP A 43 -5.96 -7.10 -11.49
C ASP A 43 -5.09 -8.32 -11.13
N THR A 44 -5.70 -9.43 -10.79
CA THR A 44 -5.03 -10.64 -10.28
C THR A 44 -5.86 -11.89 -10.51
N SER A 45 -5.23 -13.06 -10.55
CA SER A 45 -5.92 -14.35 -10.54
C SER A 45 -6.42 -14.74 -9.13
N VAL A 46 -5.93 -14.07 -8.08
CA VAL A 46 -6.39 -14.29 -6.70
C VAL A 46 -7.80 -13.72 -6.52
N PRO A 47 -8.80 -14.52 -6.16
CA PRO A 47 -10.14 -14.00 -5.90
C PRO A 47 -10.18 -13.33 -4.52
N PHE A 48 -10.26 -12.01 -4.49
CA PHE A 48 -10.41 -11.22 -3.26
C PHE A 48 -11.87 -11.03 -2.85
N LEU A 49 -12.79 -10.93 -3.82
CA LEU A 49 -14.19 -10.68 -3.52
C LEU A 49 -14.92 -11.94 -3.06
N THR A 50 -15.95 -11.72 -2.24
CA THR A 50 -16.81 -12.78 -1.70
C THR A 50 -18.25 -12.58 -2.15
N ASP A 51 -19.05 -13.65 -2.10
CA ASP A 51 -20.49 -13.57 -2.21
C ASP A 51 -21.14 -13.08 -0.89
N ALA A 52 -22.46 -12.95 -0.89
CA ALA A 52 -23.22 -12.50 0.29
C ALA A 52 -23.11 -13.44 1.52
N GLN A 53 -22.63 -14.67 1.31
CA GLN A 53 -22.38 -15.65 2.38
C GLN A 53 -20.91 -15.65 2.83
N GLY A 54 -20.09 -14.70 2.35
CA GLY A 54 -18.68 -14.59 2.67
C GLY A 54 -17.77 -15.61 1.95
N ARG A 55 -18.31 -16.38 0.99
CA ARG A 55 -17.54 -17.38 0.25
C ARG A 55 -16.80 -16.71 -0.91
N VAL A 56 -15.60 -17.19 -1.18
CA VAL A 56 -14.77 -16.73 -2.30
C VAL A 56 -15.52 -16.79 -3.62
N LYS A 57 -15.50 -15.70 -4.40
CA LYS A 57 -16.10 -15.62 -5.72
C LYS A 57 -15.09 -15.19 -6.75
N LYS A 58 -14.89 -16.03 -7.78
CA LYS A 58 -14.12 -15.66 -8.98
C LYS A 58 -14.98 -14.87 -9.96
N TYR A 59 -14.34 -13.93 -10.64
CA TYR A 59 -14.92 -13.12 -11.70
C TYR A 59 -14.06 -13.21 -12.96
N PRO A 60 -14.56 -12.85 -14.15
CA PRO A 60 -13.82 -13.01 -15.41
C PRO A 60 -12.43 -12.36 -15.45
N LEU A 61 -12.21 -11.26 -14.73
CA LEU A 61 -10.88 -10.64 -14.63
C LEU A 61 -9.87 -11.53 -13.88
N ASN A 62 -10.32 -12.31 -12.89
CA ASN A 62 -9.45 -13.27 -12.20
C ASN A 62 -9.01 -14.44 -13.11
N GLU A 63 -9.71 -14.69 -14.22
CA GLU A 63 -9.33 -15.69 -15.21
C GLU A 63 -8.40 -15.11 -16.30
N PHE A 64 -8.45 -13.79 -16.49
CA PHE A 64 -7.63 -13.09 -17.48
C PHE A 64 -6.18 -12.91 -17.00
N TYR A 65 -6.00 -12.52 -15.74
CA TYR A 65 -4.67 -12.29 -15.17
C TYR A 65 -4.02 -13.59 -14.66
N ARG A 66 -2.69 -13.61 -14.63
CA ARG A 66 -1.88 -14.75 -14.16
C ARG A 66 -0.95 -14.29 -13.05
N THR A 67 -1.27 -14.66 -11.79
CA THR A 67 -0.51 -14.24 -10.61
C THR A 67 -0.29 -15.40 -9.62
N PRO A 68 0.42 -16.48 -10.05
CA PRO A 68 0.62 -17.67 -9.23
C PRO A 68 1.41 -17.42 -7.93
N ASN A 69 2.28 -16.41 -7.90
CA ASN A 69 3.03 -16.08 -6.69
C ASN A 69 2.21 -15.27 -5.69
N MET A 70 1.25 -14.45 -6.15
CA MET A 70 0.23 -13.87 -5.27
C MET A 70 -0.69 -14.97 -4.70
N GLU A 71 -1.05 -15.99 -5.49
CA GLU A 71 -1.78 -17.16 -4.98
C GLU A 71 -0.97 -17.90 -3.91
N ARG A 72 0.34 -18.13 -4.15
CA ARG A 72 1.27 -18.69 -3.18
C ARG A 72 1.28 -17.86 -1.88
N LEU A 73 1.47 -16.54 -1.96
CA LEU A 73 1.50 -15.68 -0.79
C LEU A 73 0.15 -15.68 -0.06
N ALA A 74 -0.98 -15.62 -0.78
CA ALA A 74 -2.33 -15.67 -0.21
C ALA A 74 -2.60 -16.99 0.52
N SER A 75 -2.02 -18.10 0.07
CA SER A 75 -2.13 -19.39 0.75
C SER A 75 -1.35 -19.46 2.07
N LEU A 76 -0.30 -18.65 2.21
CA LEU A 76 0.53 -18.55 3.43
C LEU A 76 -0.03 -17.60 4.48
N GLY A 77 -0.97 -16.73 4.13
CA GLY A 77 -1.44 -15.68 5.02
C GLY A 77 -2.90 -15.30 4.86
N VAL A 78 -3.20 -14.08 5.21
CA VAL A 78 -4.54 -13.47 5.15
C VAL A 78 -4.62 -12.51 3.97
N ARG A 79 -5.68 -12.63 3.16
CA ARG A 79 -6.04 -11.62 2.17
C ARG A 79 -7.30 -10.87 2.58
N PHE A 80 -7.38 -9.59 2.25
CA PHE A 80 -8.52 -8.75 2.63
C PHE A 80 -9.41 -8.48 1.41
N ASN A 81 -10.71 -8.74 1.53
CA ASN A 81 -11.65 -8.36 0.48
C ASN A 81 -12.06 -6.88 0.56
N ASN A 82 -11.71 -6.20 1.65
CA ASN A 82 -12.13 -4.83 1.95
C ASN A 82 -10.96 -3.98 2.47
N PHE A 83 -9.88 -3.88 1.67
CA PHE A 83 -8.72 -3.05 1.98
C PHE A 83 -8.70 -1.82 1.07
N CYS A 84 -8.60 -0.64 1.69
CA CYS A 84 -8.73 0.63 1.01
C CYS A 84 -7.40 1.38 0.91
N ALA A 85 -7.16 1.97 -0.28
CA ALA A 85 -6.11 2.93 -0.55
C ALA A 85 -6.72 4.27 -0.98
N MET A 86 -5.92 5.32 -1.07
CA MET A 86 -6.35 6.56 -1.73
C MET A 86 -6.52 6.30 -3.23
N SER A 87 -7.33 7.10 -3.91
CA SER A 87 -7.65 6.84 -5.31
C SER A 87 -6.54 7.20 -6.30
N VAL A 88 -5.42 7.76 -5.81
CA VAL A 88 -4.21 8.07 -6.61
C VAL A 88 -2.94 7.84 -5.77
N CYS A 89 -1.78 7.77 -6.43
CA CYS A 89 -0.53 7.22 -5.88
C CYS A 89 0.09 7.98 -4.71
N SER A 90 0.44 9.28 -4.83
CA SER A 90 1.18 10.00 -3.77
C SER A 90 0.45 10.01 -2.41
N PRO A 91 -0.87 10.26 -2.32
CA PRO A 91 -1.59 10.20 -1.06
C PRO A 91 -1.43 8.86 -0.33
N THR A 92 -1.58 7.73 -1.04
CA THR A 92 -1.38 6.40 -0.46
C THR A 92 0.04 6.19 0.04
N ARG A 93 1.03 6.55 -0.77
CA ARG A 93 2.44 6.35 -0.42
C ARG A 93 2.84 7.15 0.81
N ILE A 94 2.38 8.38 0.93
CA ILE A 94 2.59 9.22 2.12
C ILE A 94 1.79 8.67 3.32
N SER A 95 0.55 8.19 3.11
CA SER A 95 -0.23 7.54 4.16
C SER A 95 0.45 6.31 4.76
N ILE A 96 1.10 5.47 3.93
CA ILE A 96 1.91 4.33 4.41
C ILE A 96 3.10 4.82 5.25
N MET A 97 3.77 5.89 4.81
CA MET A 97 4.97 6.42 5.49
C MET A 97 4.65 7.09 6.82
N THR A 98 3.45 7.66 6.99
CA THR A 98 3.11 8.48 8.17
C THR A 98 2.06 7.87 9.08
N GLY A 99 1.32 6.85 8.62
CA GLY A 99 0.16 6.32 9.34
C GLY A 99 -1.05 7.27 9.36
N GLN A 100 -1.02 8.31 8.52
CA GLN A 100 -2.06 9.36 8.47
C GLN A 100 -2.94 9.22 7.23
N ASN A 101 -4.21 9.60 7.36
CA ASN A 101 -5.11 9.77 6.23
C ASN A 101 -4.66 10.98 5.38
N ALA A 102 -4.92 10.94 4.08
CA ALA A 102 -4.58 12.02 3.15
C ALA A 102 -5.18 13.38 3.53
N ALA A 103 -6.36 13.41 4.12
CA ALA A 103 -6.99 14.64 4.62
C ALA A 103 -6.19 15.30 5.75
N ARG A 104 -5.43 14.50 6.55
CA ARG A 104 -4.57 15.02 7.64
C ARG A 104 -3.20 15.46 7.14
N HIS A 105 -2.51 14.66 6.31
CA HIS A 105 -1.18 15.04 5.80
C HIS A 105 -1.25 16.01 4.61
N HIS A 106 -2.46 16.32 4.14
CA HIS A 106 -2.78 17.30 3.10
C HIS A 106 -2.22 17.02 1.70
N THR A 107 -1.56 15.90 1.46
CA THR A 107 -1.23 15.46 0.10
C THR A 107 -2.42 14.66 -0.42
N THR A 108 -3.40 15.35 -0.98
CA THR A 108 -4.70 14.79 -1.38
C THR A 108 -4.80 14.51 -2.88
N ASN A 109 -3.75 14.83 -3.65
CA ASN A 109 -3.60 14.53 -5.08
C ASN A 109 -2.26 13.84 -5.37
N TRP A 110 -2.11 13.24 -6.56
CA TRP A 110 -0.79 12.84 -7.04
C TRP A 110 0.09 14.08 -7.22
N ILE A 111 1.35 13.97 -6.84
CA ILE A 111 2.31 15.08 -6.93
C ILE A 111 2.86 15.17 -8.36
N ASN A 112 2.55 16.24 -9.09
CA ASN A 112 3.23 16.50 -10.34
C ASN A 112 4.70 16.88 -10.03
N PRO A 113 5.69 16.25 -10.70
CA PRO A 113 7.10 16.50 -10.40
C PRO A 113 7.56 17.93 -10.60
N ASP A 114 6.94 18.68 -11.50
CA ASP A 114 7.44 19.96 -11.99
C ASP A 114 6.56 21.15 -11.61
N ASN A 115 5.25 20.93 -11.41
CA ASN A 115 4.29 22.01 -11.20
C ASN A 115 3.27 21.66 -10.12
N ASN A 116 2.87 22.65 -9.34
CA ASN A 116 1.75 22.49 -8.40
C ASN A 116 0.45 22.23 -9.18
N ASN A 117 -0.10 21.04 -9.05
CA ASN A 117 -1.29 20.57 -9.76
C ASN A 117 -2.55 20.56 -8.87
N ALA A 118 -2.72 21.59 -8.03
CA ALA A 118 -3.93 21.75 -7.22
C ALA A 118 -5.22 21.76 -8.06
N GLY A 119 -5.12 22.24 -9.29
CA GLY A 119 -6.26 22.53 -10.15
C GLY A 119 -6.86 23.93 -9.88
N PRO A 120 -7.80 24.38 -10.72
CA PRO A 120 -8.29 25.77 -10.67
C PRO A 120 -9.09 26.11 -9.42
N LYS A 121 -9.68 25.12 -8.76
CA LYS A 121 -10.48 25.24 -7.53
C LYS A 121 -9.93 24.36 -6.40
N GLY A 122 -8.75 23.77 -6.57
CA GLY A 122 -8.11 22.97 -5.52
C GLY A 122 -7.66 23.83 -4.34
N PRO A 123 -7.46 23.21 -3.16
CA PRO A 123 -6.96 23.95 -1.99
C PRO A 123 -5.61 24.60 -2.31
N PRO A 124 -5.44 25.91 -2.07
CA PRO A 124 -4.19 26.59 -2.40
C PRO A 124 -3.01 26.08 -1.58
N ASP A 125 -3.26 25.66 -0.34
CA ASP A 125 -2.27 25.24 0.64
C ASP A 125 -2.12 23.71 0.77
N TRP A 126 -2.61 22.93 -0.21
CA TRP A 126 -2.41 21.49 -0.17
C TRP A 126 -0.91 21.14 -0.17
N ASN A 127 -0.57 20.04 0.46
CA ASN A 127 0.83 19.65 0.59
C ASN A 127 1.38 19.04 -0.71
N TRP A 128 1.58 19.88 -1.73
CA TRP A 128 2.25 19.50 -2.96
C TRP A 128 3.73 19.13 -2.75
N LYS A 129 4.38 19.70 -1.72
CA LYS A 129 5.78 19.40 -1.42
C LYS A 129 6.01 17.99 -0.90
N GLY A 130 4.95 17.33 -0.43
CA GLY A 130 5.03 15.95 0.05
C GLY A 130 5.77 15.82 1.38
N LEU A 131 6.60 14.77 1.49
CA LEU A 131 7.40 14.52 2.70
C LEU A 131 8.68 15.37 2.72
N ASP A 132 9.09 15.75 3.92
CA ASP A 132 10.40 16.35 4.17
C ASP A 132 11.13 15.60 5.30
N LYS A 133 12.43 15.93 5.48
CA LYS A 133 13.32 15.27 6.44
C LYS A 133 12.96 15.48 7.92
N ASN A 134 12.10 16.46 8.23
CA ASN A 134 11.69 16.77 9.60
C ASN A 134 10.39 16.04 9.97
N MET A 135 9.69 15.47 9.00
CA MET A 135 8.47 14.70 9.22
C MET A 135 8.78 13.31 9.79
N VAL A 136 7.92 12.84 10.69
CA VAL A 136 7.97 11.44 11.15
C VAL A 136 7.59 10.54 9.99
N SER A 137 8.48 9.60 9.66
CA SER A 137 8.26 8.62 8.61
C SER A 137 8.61 7.20 9.07
N LEU A 138 7.93 6.21 8.52
CA LEU A 138 8.17 4.81 8.85
C LEU A 138 9.64 4.39 8.65
N PRO A 139 10.31 4.68 7.51
CA PRO A 139 11.72 4.30 7.33
C PRO A 139 12.65 5.01 8.31
N LEU A 140 12.38 6.26 8.71
CA LEU A 140 13.15 6.97 9.71
C LEU A 140 13.09 6.26 11.07
N LEU A 141 11.88 5.83 11.47
CA LEU A 141 11.68 5.09 12.73
C LEU A 141 12.29 3.69 12.67
N MET A 142 12.19 3.00 11.54
CA MET A 142 12.82 1.69 11.33
C MET A 142 14.35 1.80 11.37
N LYS A 143 14.94 2.80 10.72
CA LYS A 143 16.37 3.07 10.79
C LYS A 143 16.82 3.33 12.22
N ALA A 144 16.10 4.20 12.96
CA ALA A 144 16.39 4.47 14.38
C ALA A 144 16.20 3.23 15.28
N ASN A 145 15.49 2.20 14.80
CA ASN A 145 15.33 0.90 15.44
C ASN A 145 16.37 -0.15 15.00
N GLY A 146 17.41 0.26 14.25
CA GLY A 146 18.51 -0.60 13.84
C GLY A 146 18.29 -1.40 12.56
N TYR A 147 17.20 -1.15 11.82
CA TYR A 147 16.94 -1.79 10.54
C TYR A 147 17.79 -1.22 9.41
N ARG A 148 18.20 -2.08 8.49
CA ARG A 148 18.64 -1.64 7.16
C ARG A 148 17.41 -1.24 6.36
N THR A 149 17.26 0.05 6.06
CA THR A 149 16.09 0.58 5.36
C THR A 149 16.38 0.72 3.87
N ILE A 150 15.62 0.00 3.04
CA ILE A 150 15.89 -0.18 1.61
C ILE A 150 14.65 0.26 0.83
N HIS A 151 14.84 1.21 -0.08
CA HIS A 151 13.85 1.65 -1.06
C HIS A 151 14.24 1.18 -2.46
N VAL A 152 13.35 0.49 -3.16
CA VAL A 152 13.55 0.05 -4.54
C VAL A 152 12.31 0.36 -5.37
N GLY A 153 12.47 1.14 -6.44
CA GLY A 153 11.41 1.49 -7.38
C GLY A 153 10.85 2.90 -7.19
N LYS A 154 9.54 3.09 -7.38
CA LYS A 154 8.88 4.40 -7.38
C LYS A 154 8.84 5.05 -6.01
N GLY A 155 9.42 6.24 -5.87
CA GLY A 155 9.31 7.09 -4.68
C GLY A 155 8.01 7.90 -4.68
N HIS A 156 7.99 8.97 -5.44
CA HIS A 156 6.85 9.87 -5.61
C HIS A 156 6.34 10.49 -4.30
N PHE A 157 7.27 10.81 -3.39
CA PHE A 157 7.00 11.42 -2.08
C PHE A 157 7.08 12.94 -2.08
N GLY A 158 7.49 13.56 -3.17
CA GLY A 158 7.62 15.00 -3.34
C GLY A 158 8.02 15.38 -4.76
N PRO A 159 7.85 16.66 -5.18
CA PRO A 159 8.23 17.15 -6.50
C PRO A 159 9.74 17.27 -6.63
N ARG A 160 10.24 17.55 -7.84
CA ARG A 160 11.68 17.84 -8.07
C ARG A 160 12.15 18.98 -7.17
N ASN A 161 13.39 18.90 -6.76
CA ASN A 161 14.03 19.89 -5.87
C ASN A 161 13.38 20.02 -4.48
N SER A 162 12.52 19.08 -4.06
CA SER A 162 12.05 18.95 -2.68
C SER A 162 12.81 17.84 -1.94
N GLU A 163 12.71 17.81 -0.62
CA GLU A 163 13.30 16.74 0.21
C GLU A 163 12.71 15.36 -0.16
N GLY A 164 11.39 15.29 -0.36
CA GLY A 164 10.69 14.05 -0.74
C GLY A 164 11.00 13.53 -2.15
N ALA A 165 11.73 14.31 -2.98
CA ALA A 165 12.23 13.84 -4.27
C ALA A 165 13.23 12.69 -4.14
N ASN A 166 13.94 12.60 -3.00
CA ASN A 166 14.92 11.57 -2.74
C ASN A 166 14.56 10.76 -1.48
N PRO A 167 14.23 9.47 -1.59
CA PRO A 167 13.92 8.61 -0.46
C PRO A 167 14.97 8.58 0.66
N LEU A 168 16.24 8.87 0.35
CA LEU A 168 17.29 8.94 1.38
C LEU A 168 17.01 10.03 2.43
N ASN A 169 16.37 11.12 2.04
CA ASN A 169 16.07 12.24 2.93
C ASN A 169 14.95 11.91 3.95
N ILE A 170 14.14 10.91 3.67
CA ILE A 170 13.01 10.52 4.52
C ILE A 170 13.27 9.24 5.33
N GLY A 171 14.53 8.83 5.48
CA GLY A 171 14.96 7.78 6.38
C GLY A 171 15.38 6.45 5.75
N PHE A 172 15.31 6.30 4.41
CA PHE A 172 15.93 5.15 3.75
C PHE A 172 17.46 5.30 3.71
N GLU A 173 18.18 4.20 3.87
CA GLU A 173 19.64 4.14 3.73
C GLU A 173 20.08 3.78 2.31
N ILE A 174 19.21 3.08 1.59
CA ILE A 174 19.43 2.66 0.20
C ILE A 174 18.24 3.13 -0.63
N ASN A 175 18.53 3.67 -1.81
CA ASN A 175 17.54 4.06 -2.79
C ASN A 175 17.96 3.62 -4.19
N VAL A 176 17.17 2.77 -4.83
CA VAL A 176 17.34 2.34 -6.21
C VAL A 176 16.12 2.74 -7.02
N GLY A 177 16.29 3.55 -8.03
CA GLY A 177 15.21 3.97 -8.94
C GLY A 177 14.19 4.94 -8.36
N GLY A 178 14.27 5.31 -7.08
CA GLY A 178 13.32 6.20 -6.42
C GLY A 178 13.61 7.68 -6.68
N ALA A 179 12.59 8.40 -7.13
CA ALA A 179 12.65 9.82 -7.43
C ALA A 179 11.25 10.48 -7.32
N SER A 180 11.15 11.74 -7.72
CA SER A 180 9.90 12.49 -7.80
C SER A 180 8.93 12.02 -8.89
N ILE A 181 9.38 11.18 -9.83
CA ILE A 181 8.58 10.76 -10.97
C ILE A 181 7.46 9.79 -10.56
N GLY A 182 6.27 10.01 -11.13
CA GLY A 182 5.11 9.17 -10.87
C GLY A 182 4.95 7.97 -11.81
N ALA A 183 5.74 7.94 -12.90
CA ALA A 183 5.71 6.88 -13.91
C ALA A 183 7.10 6.72 -14.52
N PRO A 184 7.48 5.56 -15.09
CA PRO A 184 8.72 5.43 -15.84
C PRO A 184 8.54 5.96 -17.26
N ALA A 185 9.60 6.47 -17.87
CA ALA A 185 9.57 6.83 -19.30
C ALA A 185 9.52 5.59 -20.20
N SER A 186 10.13 4.50 -19.76
CA SER A 186 10.13 3.20 -20.45
C SER A 186 10.43 2.08 -19.46
N TYR A 187 9.88 0.88 -19.73
CA TYR A 187 10.24 -0.35 -19.02
C TYR A 187 11.38 -1.13 -19.67
N TYR A 188 11.86 -0.72 -20.85
CA TYR A 188 12.85 -1.45 -21.61
C TYR A 188 14.29 -1.03 -21.25
N GLY A 189 15.15 -1.98 -20.88
CA GLY A 189 16.57 -1.77 -20.69
C GLY A 189 17.28 -1.32 -21.96
N LYS A 190 16.86 -1.80 -23.14
CA LYS A 190 17.32 -1.32 -24.46
C LYS A 190 17.06 0.17 -24.71
N GLN A 191 16.08 0.75 -24.01
CA GLN A 191 15.79 2.18 -24.04
C GLN A 191 16.36 2.91 -22.81
N ASN A 192 17.28 2.26 -22.08
CA ASN A 192 17.93 2.78 -20.89
C ASN A 192 16.93 3.32 -19.85
N TYR A 193 15.69 2.75 -19.81
CA TYR A 193 14.58 3.23 -18.96
C TYR A 193 14.28 4.72 -19.14
N GLY A 194 14.50 5.26 -20.34
CA GLY A 194 14.33 6.67 -20.68
C GLY A 194 15.58 7.55 -20.49
N ASN A 195 16.74 6.96 -20.14
CA ASN A 195 18.01 7.68 -20.03
C ASN A 195 18.77 7.60 -21.36
N ASP A 196 18.44 8.47 -22.31
CA ASP A 196 19.22 8.65 -23.53
C ASP A 196 20.42 9.57 -23.25
N ASN A 197 21.61 9.24 -23.76
CA ASN A 197 22.82 10.05 -23.59
C ASN A 197 22.69 11.47 -24.17
N ASN A 198 21.82 11.64 -25.18
CA ASN A 198 21.59 12.90 -25.85
C ASN A 198 20.34 13.65 -25.38
N LYS A 199 19.35 12.94 -24.83
CA LYS A 199 18.08 13.53 -24.37
C LYS A 199 17.43 12.66 -23.31
N LYS A 200 17.74 12.95 -22.05
CA LYS A 200 17.09 12.28 -20.92
C LYS A 200 15.60 12.62 -20.89
N ALA A 201 14.74 11.61 -20.89
CA ALA A 201 13.30 11.81 -20.73
C ALA A 201 12.96 12.35 -19.33
N SER A 202 11.90 13.15 -19.23
CA SER A 202 11.47 13.75 -17.94
C SER A 202 11.15 12.73 -16.85
N HIS A 203 10.75 11.52 -17.24
CA HIS A 203 10.41 10.40 -16.36
C HIS A 203 11.43 9.25 -16.44
N ALA A 204 12.68 9.55 -16.81
CA ALA A 204 13.75 8.55 -16.84
C ALA A 204 14.03 8.00 -15.45
N VAL A 205 14.14 6.67 -15.33
CA VAL A 205 14.48 5.98 -14.08
C VAL A 205 16.00 5.88 -13.94
N GLY A 206 16.58 6.48 -12.90
CA GLY A 206 18.02 6.43 -12.63
C GLY A 206 18.41 5.29 -11.71
N GLY A 207 19.76 5.11 -11.51
CA GLY A 207 20.31 4.12 -10.58
C GLY A 207 20.26 2.68 -11.10
N LEU A 208 20.06 2.48 -12.41
CA LEU A 208 19.99 1.19 -13.07
C LEU A 208 20.92 1.10 -14.29
N GLU A 209 21.98 1.90 -14.30
CA GLU A 209 22.89 2.08 -15.43
C GLU A 209 23.52 0.75 -15.91
N LYS A 210 23.76 -0.20 -15.00
CA LYS A 210 24.32 -1.53 -15.35
C LYS A 210 23.40 -2.39 -16.23
N TYR A 211 22.12 -2.03 -16.34
CA TYR A 211 21.13 -2.72 -17.19
C TYR A 211 20.84 -1.97 -18.50
N HIS A 212 21.47 -0.81 -18.72
CA HIS A 212 21.27 -0.03 -19.94
C HIS A 212 21.75 -0.80 -21.17
N GLY A 213 21.02 -0.72 -22.27
CA GLY A 213 21.29 -1.43 -23.52
C GLY A 213 20.97 -2.95 -23.50
N THR A 214 20.52 -3.49 -22.36
CA THR A 214 20.21 -4.91 -22.21
C THR A 214 18.73 -5.21 -22.47
N ASP A 215 18.38 -6.51 -22.54
CA ASP A 215 16.99 -6.97 -22.60
C ASP A 215 16.29 -6.99 -21.23
N THR A 216 16.98 -6.61 -20.15
CA THR A 216 16.43 -6.62 -18.78
C THR A 216 15.28 -5.64 -18.65
N PHE A 217 14.10 -6.15 -18.33
CA PHE A 217 12.91 -5.33 -18.13
C PHE A 217 12.97 -4.57 -16.79
N LEU A 218 12.37 -3.39 -16.67
CA LEU A 218 12.48 -2.55 -15.47
C LEU A 218 12.08 -3.29 -14.19
N THR A 219 10.97 -4.04 -14.24
CA THR A 219 10.50 -4.85 -13.09
C THR A 219 11.54 -5.88 -12.66
N GLU A 220 12.22 -6.51 -13.62
CA GLU A 220 13.31 -7.46 -13.37
C GLU A 220 14.55 -6.78 -12.79
N ALA A 221 14.99 -5.65 -13.36
CA ALA A 221 16.13 -4.89 -12.86
C ALA A 221 15.95 -4.49 -11.39
N LEU A 222 14.78 -3.94 -11.04
CA LEU A 222 14.44 -3.60 -9.66
C LEU A 222 14.44 -4.82 -8.73
N THR A 223 13.97 -5.97 -9.20
CA THR A 223 13.98 -7.23 -8.43
C THR A 223 15.39 -7.71 -8.15
N LEU A 224 16.28 -7.64 -9.14
CA LEU A 224 17.69 -8.01 -8.99
C LEU A 224 18.41 -7.11 -7.98
N GLU A 225 18.14 -5.79 -8.00
CA GLU A 225 18.68 -4.85 -7.01
C GLU A 225 18.16 -5.15 -5.60
N ALA A 226 16.85 -5.37 -5.46
CA ALA A 226 16.27 -5.71 -4.16
C ALA A 226 16.93 -6.98 -3.58
N LYS A 227 17.09 -8.03 -4.38
CA LYS A 227 17.75 -9.29 -3.97
C LYS A 227 19.20 -9.06 -3.53
N SER A 228 19.95 -8.22 -4.25
CA SER A 228 21.32 -7.86 -3.88
C SER A 228 21.39 -7.21 -2.51
N HIS A 229 20.57 -6.17 -2.28
CA HIS A 229 20.55 -5.43 -1.02
C HIS A 229 20.01 -6.26 0.16
N LEU A 230 19.07 -7.20 -0.07
CA LEU A 230 18.65 -8.16 0.94
C LEU A 230 19.80 -9.09 1.35
N SER A 231 20.58 -9.60 0.37
CA SER A 231 21.77 -10.42 0.65
C SER A 231 22.81 -9.66 1.47
N ASP A 232 23.04 -8.38 1.15
CA ASP A 232 23.98 -7.54 1.90
C ASP A 232 23.50 -7.29 3.34
N ALA A 233 22.19 -7.09 3.55
CA ALA A 233 21.62 -6.89 4.88
C ALA A 233 21.77 -8.17 5.74
N VAL A 234 21.44 -9.33 5.18
CA VAL A 234 21.59 -10.64 5.87
C VAL A 234 23.05 -10.93 6.17
N LYS A 235 23.98 -10.70 5.23
CA LYS A 235 25.42 -10.86 5.45
C LYS A 235 25.96 -9.95 6.55
N ALA A 236 25.36 -8.75 6.70
CA ALA A 236 25.71 -7.80 7.75
C ALA A 236 24.97 -8.06 9.08
N GLU A 237 24.23 -9.17 9.16
CA GLU A 237 23.41 -9.56 10.34
C GLU A 237 22.45 -8.47 10.81
N LYS A 238 21.93 -7.65 9.86
CA LYS A 238 20.98 -6.58 10.15
C LYS A 238 19.56 -6.98 9.73
N PRO A 239 18.55 -6.76 10.59
CA PRO A 239 17.17 -6.84 10.14
C PRO A 239 16.92 -5.80 9.06
N PHE A 240 16.10 -6.10 8.07
CA PHE A 240 15.80 -5.18 6.98
C PHE A 240 14.33 -4.77 6.94
N PHE A 241 14.12 -3.54 6.49
CA PHE A 241 12.85 -2.99 6.05
C PHE A 241 12.98 -2.68 4.56
N LEU A 242 12.39 -3.51 3.72
CA LEU A 242 12.34 -3.30 2.27
C LEU A 242 10.99 -2.67 1.87
N TYR A 243 11.04 -1.50 1.26
CA TYR A 243 9.92 -0.92 0.54
C TYR A 243 10.14 -1.15 -0.95
N MET A 244 9.59 -2.29 -1.44
CA MET A 244 9.64 -2.68 -2.86
C MET A 244 8.45 -2.05 -3.56
N ALA A 245 8.66 -0.91 -4.18
CA ALA A 245 7.61 -0.10 -4.81
C ALA A 245 7.76 -0.13 -6.33
N HIS A 246 7.18 -1.13 -6.97
CA HIS A 246 7.27 -1.24 -8.43
C HIS A 246 6.64 -0.04 -9.15
N TYR A 247 7.20 0.33 -10.31
CA TYR A 247 6.52 1.18 -11.28
C TYR A 247 5.41 0.43 -12.03
N ALA A 248 5.55 -0.91 -12.16
CA ALA A 248 4.47 -1.76 -12.66
C ALA A 248 3.27 -1.66 -11.69
N VAL A 249 2.05 -1.57 -12.22
CA VAL A 249 1.60 -1.76 -13.60
C VAL A 249 1.22 -0.44 -14.28
N HIS A 250 1.81 0.68 -13.85
CA HIS A 250 1.54 2.02 -14.39
C HIS A 250 1.94 2.14 -15.86
N ALA A 251 1.25 2.99 -16.60
CA ALA A 251 1.64 3.38 -17.96
C ALA A 251 3.07 3.99 -18.00
N PRO A 252 3.81 3.87 -19.14
CA PRO A 252 3.37 3.36 -20.43
C PRO A 252 3.17 1.85 -20.40
N PHE A 253 2.11 1.36 -21.07
CA PHE A 253 1.85 -0.08 -21.13
C PHE A 253 2.81 -0.76 -22.13
N ASN A 254 4.10 -0.84 -21.71
CA ASN A 254 5.10 -1.61 -22.43
C ASN A 254 4.90 -3.09 -22.17
N SER A 255 4.76 -3.88 -23.22
CA SER A 255 4.59 -5.33 -23.08
C SER A 255 5.90 -5.98 -22.62
N ASP A 256 5.86 -6.73 -21.54
CA ASP A 256 6.99 -7.56 -21.14
C ASP A 256 7.11 -8.77 -22.07
N PRO A 257 8.18 -8.87 -22.88
CA PRO A 257 8.33 -9.92 -23.89
C PRO A 257 8.34 -11.32 -23.30
N ARG A 258 8.72 -11.48 -22.02
CA ARG A 258 8.76 -12.78 -21.34
C ARG A 258 7.38 -13.41 -21.19
N PHE A 259 6.31 -12.59 -21.14
CA PHE A 259 4.93 -13.02 -20.86
C PHE A 259 3.96 -12.72 -22.01
N SER A 260 4.39 -12.01 -23.06
CA SER A 260 3.50 -11.58 -24.15
C SER A 260 2.76 -12.74 -24.83
N GLY A 261 3.37 -13.91 -24.90
CA GLY A 261 2.77 -15.12 -25.45
C GLY A 261 1.50 -15.58 -24.73
N ASN A 262 1.40 -15.32 -23.42
CA ASN A 262 0.30 -15.80 -22.57
C ASN A 262 -1.03 -15.08 -22.84
N TYR A 263 -1.01 -13.90 -23.47
CA TYR A 263 -2.17 -13.03 -23.64
C TYR A 263 -2.62 -12.82 -25.08
N LYS A 264 -1.86 -13.32 -26.08
CA LYS A 264 -2.15 -13.12 -27.53
C LYS A 264 -3.54 -13.59 -27.94
N SER A 265 -4.03 -14.68 -27.35
CA SER A 265 -5.33 -15.28 -27.65
C SER A 265 -6.47 -14.80 -26.75
N SER A 266 -6.24 -13.81 -25.88
CA SER A 266 -7.23 -13.36 -24.87
C SER A 266 -8.45 -12.61 -25.43
N GLY A 267 -8.42 -12.20 -26.69
CA GLY A 267 -9.46 -11.35 -27.28
C GLY A 267 -9.48 -9.90 -26.79
N LYS A 268 -8.55 -9.52 -25.90
CA LYS A 268 -8.43 -8.14 -25.39
C LYS A 268 -7.59 -7.28 -26.36
N ASN A 269 -7.75 -5.94 -26.26
CA ASN A 269 -6.93 -5.00 -27.05
C ASN A 269 -5.44 -5.09 -26.64
N ALA A 270 -4.54 -4.59 -27.51
CA ALA A 270 -3.10 -4.69 -27.33
C ALA A 270 -2.60 -4.02 -26.03
N GLN A 271 -3.20 -2.91 -25.60
CA GLN A 271 -2.82 -2.23 -24.36
C GLN A 271 -3.23 -3.05 -23.13
N ALA A 272 -4.42 -3.68 -23.14
CA ALA A 272 -4.85 -4.57 -22.07
C ALA A 272 -3.98 -5.82 -21.97
N GLN A 273 -3.55 -6.38 -23.11
CA GLN A 273 -2.59 -7.48 -23.14
C GLN A 273 -1.22 -7.05 -22.56
N ALA A 274 -0.73 -5.87 -22.94
CA ALA A 274 0.50 -5.32 -22.41
C ALA A 274 0.41 -5.07 -20.89
N PHE A 275 -0.69 -4.50 -20.40
CA PHE A 275 -0.96 -4.33 -18.97
C PHE A 275 -0.91 -5.69 -18.23
N ALA A 276 -1.53 -6.72 -18.79
CA ALA A 276 -1.50 -8.06 -18.18
C ALA A 276 -0.08 -8.65 -18.10
N THR A 277 0.80 -8.35 -19.07
CA THR A 277 2.21 -8.75 -18.97
C THR A 277 2.96 -8.01 -17.88
N LEU A 278 2.61 -6.74 -17.58
CA LEU A 278 3.17 -6.00 -16.45
C LEU A 278 2.72 -6.62 -15.12
N VAL A 279 1.46 -7.06 -15.03
CA VAL A 279 0.92 -7.77 -13.86
C VAL A 279 1.68 -9.10 -13.65
N GLU A 280 1.87 -9.91 -14.68
CA GLU A 280 2.59 -11.19 -14.57
C GLU A 280 4.08 -10.98 -14.26
N GLY A 281 4.72 -9.95 -14.81
CA GLY A 281 6.10 -9.58 -14.50
C GLY A 281 6.30 -9.15 -13.05
N MET A 282 5.35 -8.41 -12.50
CA MET A 282 5.32 -8.02 -11.09
C MET A 282 5.11 -9.25 -10.18
N ASP A 283 4.20 -10.15 -10.54
CA ASP A 283 3.97 -11.40 -9.81
C ASP A 283 5.22 -12.28 -9.79
N LYS A 284 5.93 -12.38 -10.94
CA LYS A 284 7.22 -13.06 -10.98
C LYS A 284 8.22 -12.44 -10.01
N SER A 285 8.29 -11.10 -9.92
CA SER A 285 9.15 -10.41 -8.96
C SER A 285 8.85 -10.82 -7.51
N LEU A 286 7.56 -10.92 -7.14
CA LEU A 286 7.15 -11.41 -5.83
C LEU A 286 7.69 -12.83 -5.58
N GLY A 287 7.52 -13.74 -6.54
CA GLY A 287 8.04 -15.12 -6.46
C GLY A 287 9.55 -15.15 -6.29
N ASP A 288 10.28 -14.38 -7.10
CA ASP A 288 11.74 -14.31 -7.06
C ASP A 288 12.27 -13.80 -5.70
N LEU A 289 11.53 -12.87 -5.05
CA LEU A 289 11.87 -12.40 -3.69
C LEU A 289 11.58 -13.48 -2.64
N LEU A 290 10.43 -14.14 -2.70
CA LEU A 290 10.09 -15.23 -1.77
C LEU A 290 11.13 -16.37 -1.84
N ASP A 291 11.51 -16.78 -3.04
CA ASP A 291 12.53 -17.81 -3.26
C ASP A 291 13.92 -17.34 -2.78
N HIS A 292 14.21 -16.05 -2.92
CA HIS A 292 15.47 -15.49 -2.44
C HIS A 292 15.55 -15.47 -0.91
N LEU A 293 14.46 -15.12 -0.22
CA LEU A 293 14.37 -15.19 1.24
C LEU A 293 14.59 -16.63 1.75
N GLU A 294 14.09 -17.63 1.02
CA GLU A 294 14.30 -19.03 1.36
C GLU A 294 15.77 -19.43 1.21
N LYS A 295 16.43 -19.01 0.11
CA LYS A 295 17.87 -19.21 -0.10
C LYS A 295 18.73 -18.54 0.97
N LEU A 296 18.31 -17.41 1.49
CA LEU A 296 18.98 -16.69 2.58
C LEU A 296 18.66 -17.27 3.96
N ALA A 297 17.77 -18.27 4.07
CA ALA A 297 17.30 -18.88 5.31
C ALA A 297 16.66 -17.89 6.29
N VAL A 298 15.96 -16.85 5.79
CA VAL A 298 15.28 -15.82 6.61
C VAL A 298 13.78 -15.77 6.38
N SER A 299 13.20 -16.68 5.59
CA SER A 299 11.78 -16.67 5.23
C SER A 299 10.85 -16.75 6.43
N ASP A 300 11.17 -17.55 7.44
CA ASP A 300 10.37 -17.73 8.64
C ASP A 300 10.45 -16.53 9.61
N ASN A 301 11.39 -15.61 9.37
CA ASN A 301 11.51 -14.37 10.12
C ASN A 301 11.24 -13.12 9.24
N THR A 302 10.58 -13.29 8.09
CA THR A 302 10.24 -12.18 7.17
C THR A 302 8.75 -12.07 6.98
N LEU A 303 8.18 -10.93 7.38
CA LEU A 303 6.78 -10.56 7.13
C LEU A 303 6.69 -9.82 5.79
N VAL A 304 5.73 -10.22 4.96
CA VAL A 304 5.44 -9.60 3.66
C VAL A 304 4.04 -9.02 3.67
N PHE A 305 3.95 -7.72 3.39
CA PHE A 305 2.72 -7.02 3.03
C PHE A 305 2.73 -6.76 1.53
N PHE A 306 1.78 -7.33 0.82
CA PHE A 306 1.56 -7.10 -0.61
C PHE A 306 0.34 -6.22 -0.79
N LEU A 307 0.42 -5.13 -1.58
CA LEU A 307 -0.72 -4.28 -1.86
C LEU A 307 -0.57 -3.43 -3.13
N GLY A 308 -1.73 -2.97 -3.67
CA GLY A 308 -1.78 -1.90 -4.65
C GLY A 308 -1.80 -0.52 -3.99
N ASP A 309 -1.41 0.53 -4.71
CA ASP A 309 -1.42 1.91 -4.18
C ASP A 309 -2.70 2.69 -4.49
N ASN A 310 -3.45 2.29 -5.50
CA ASN A 310 -4.78 2.79 -5.84
C ASN A 310 -5.52 1.79 -6.75
N GLY A 311 -6.77 2.08 -7.05
CA GLY A 311 -7.57 1.25 -7.95
C GLY A 311 -6.93 1.08 -9.33
N SER A 312 -7.42 0.08 -10.05
CA SER A 312 -6.92 -0.31 -11.38
C SER A 312 -6.88 0.85 -12.36
N ASP A 313 -5.79 0.97 -13.13
CA ASP A 313 -5.71 1.80 -14.32
C ASP A 313 -5.66 0.98 -15.61
N ALA A 314 -6.07 -0.28 -15.56
CA ALA A 314 -6.14 -1.15 -16.72
C ALA A 314 -6.84 -0.44 -17.89
N PRO A 315 -6.32 -0.56 -19.12
CA PRO A 315 -6.88 0.11 -20.30
C PRO A 315 -8.15 -0.60 -20.81
N LEU A 316 -9.14 -0.70 -19.91
CA LEU A 316 -10.44 -1.32 -20.07
C LEU A 316 -11.53 -0.34 -19.61
N GLY A 317 -12.32 0.19 -20.55
CA GLY A 317 -13.45 1.08 -20.27
C GLY A 317 -13.08 2.50 -19.78
N ASN A 318 -14.10 3.28 -19.45
CA ASN A 318 -14.01 4.69 -19.05
C ASN A 318 -13.85 4.84 -17.54
N GLN A 319 -13.63 6.09 -17.07
CA GLN A 319 -13.30 6.44 -15.67
C GLN A 319 -14.27 5.85 -14.62
N HIS A 320 -15.57 5.90 -14.87
CA HIS A 320 -16.61 5.40 -13.96
C HIS A 320 -17.23 4.08 -14.41
N ALA A 321 -16.66 3.47 -15.48
CA ALA A 321 -17.16 2.20 -15.98
C ALA A 321 -16.80 1.03 -15.04
N VAL A 322 -17.57 -0.06 -15.15
CA VAL A 322 -17.31 -1.30 -14.41
C VAL A 322 -16.15 -2.10 -15.02
N ALA A 323 -15.81 -1.89 -16.30
CA ALA A 323 -14.99 -2.80 -17.09
C ALA A 323 -13.60 -3.13 -16.52
N CYS A 324 -12.85 -2.16 -15.97
CA CYS A 324 -11.48 -2.39 -15.50
C CYS A 324 -11.40 -3.00 -14.09
N ALA A 325 -12.44 -2.83 -13.27
CA ALA A 325 -12.51 -3.36 -11.92
C ALA A 325 -13.71 -4.28 -11.70
N ALA A 326 -14.33 -4.76 -12.80
CA ALA A 326 -15.55 -5.55 -12.75
C ALA A 326 -15.50 -6.70 -11.73
N PRO A 327 -16.49 -6.82 -10.81
CA PRO A 327 -17.79 -6.14 -10.84
C PRO A 327 -17.83 -4.78 -10.14
N LEU A 328 -16.73 -4.30 -9.52
CA LEU A 328 -16.69 -3.00 -8.86
C LEU A 328 -16.76 -1.86 -9.90
N ARG A 329 -17.41 -0.78 -9.52
CA ARG A 329 -17.53 0.43 -10.34
C ARG A 329 -16.30 1.33 -10.17
N GLY A 330 -15.87 1.99 -11.26
CA GLY A 330 -14.79 2.95 -11.25
C GLY A 330 -13.39 2.35 -11.46
N LYS A 331 -12.41 3.23 -11.53
CA LYS A 331 -10.98 2.93 -11.66
C LYS A 331 -10.15 4.00 -10.96
N LYS A 332 -8.82 3.97 -11.06
CA LYS A 332 -7.89 4.97 -10.50
C LYS A 332 -8.47 6.40 -10.61
N GLY A 333 -8.45 7.13 -9.52
CA GLY A 333 -8.96 8.51 -9.42
C GLY A 333 -10.49 8.61 -9.24
N SER A 334 -11.22 7.50 -9.26
CA SER A 334 -12.68 7.49 -9.07
C SER A 334 -13.06 7.49 -7.58
N HIS A 335 -14.25 8.02 -7.30
CA HIS A 335 -14.89 8.00 -5.99
C HIS A 335 -15.63 6.69 -5.67
N TYR A 336 -15.69 5.75 -6.62
CA TYR A 336 -16.29 4.43 -6.45
C TYR A 336 -15.30 3.40 -5.93
N GLU A 337 -15.81 2.25 -5.46
CA GLU A 337 -15.01 1.18 -4.84
C GLU A 337 -13.86 0.68 -5.74
N GLY A 338 -14.07 0.60 -7.06
CA GLY A 338 -13.03 0.21 -8.00
C GLY A 338 -11.85 1.20 -8.09
N GLY A 339 -12.03 2.45 -7.63
CA GLY A 339 -10.95 3.44 -7.54
C GLY A 339 -10.11 3.35 -6.28
N MET A 340 -10.63 2.72 -5.23
CA MET A 340 -10.04 2.75 -3.89
C MET A 340 -9.73 1.37 -3.31
N ARG A 341 -10.42 0.31 -3.78
CA ARG A 341 -10.20 -1.04 -3.29
C ARG A 341 -8.99 -1.65 -3.97
N VAL A 342 -8.03 -2.10 -3.16
CA VAL A 342 -6.76 -2.67 -3.64
C VAL A 342 -6.57 -4.09 -3.10
N PRO A 343 -5.82 -4.95 -3.80
CA PRO A 343 -5.41 -6.22 -3.23
C PRO A 343 -4.55 -5.96 -1.99
N PHE A 344 -4.78 -6.71 -0.93
CA PHE A 344 -3.93 -6.73 0.25
C PHE A 344 -3.76 -8.16 0.76
N ILE A 345 -2.51 -8.59 0.91
CA ILE A 345 -2.14 -9.87 1.50
C ILE A 345 -1.07 -9.59 2.55
N ALA A 346 -1.24 -10.16 3.73
CA ALA A 346 -0.21 -10.19 4.77
C ALA A 346 0.13 -11.63 5.10
N ALA A 347 1.42 -11.98 5.02
CA ALA A 347 1.89 -13.34 5.29
C ALA A 347 3.32 -13.34 5.82
N TRP A 348 3.63 -14.23 6.73
CA TRP A 348 5.02 -14.65 6.93
C TRP A 348 5.46 -15.43 5.68
N ALA A 349 6.64 -15.10 5.14
CA ALA A 349 7.12 -15.73 3.90
C ALA A 349 7.27 -17.26 4.04
N LYS A 350 7.41 -17.75 5.28
CA LYS A 350 7.30 -19.17 5.65
C LYS A 350 6.67 -19.27 7.04
N PRO A 351 5.51 -19.90 7.19
CA PRO A 351 4.90 -20.15 8.49
C PRO A 351 5.81 -21.02 9.38
N ASN A 352 6.02 -20.60 10.63
CA ASN A 352 6.79 -21.32 11.64
C ASN A 352 6.22 -21.02 13.04
N ALA A 353 5.41 -21.95 13.57
CA ALA A 353 4.77 -21.78 14.89
C ALA A 353 5.77 -21.66 16.07
N ASN A 354 7.03 -22.01 15.87
CA ASN A 354 8.07 -21.88 16.91
C ASN A 354 8.76 -20.50 16.87
N ASN A 355 8.64 -19.73 15.78
CA ASN A 355 9.25 -18.42 15.67
C ASN A 355 8.57 -17.43 16.62
N PRO A 356 9.30 -16.74 17.54
CA PRO A 356 8.75 -15.83 18.54
C PRO A 356 8.07 -14.61 17.93
N ASN A 357 8.54 -14.12 16.77
CA ASN A 357 7.92 -13.00 16.07
C ASN A 357 6.58 -13.40 15.45
N GLN A 358 6.45 -14.64 14.96
CA GLN A 358 5.18 -15.18 14.47
C GLN A 358 4.19 -15.44 15.63
N LYS A 359 4.67 -15.76 16.83
CA LYS A 359 3.80 -15.81 18.03
C LYS A 359 3.34 -14.42 18.48
N ARG A 360 4.17 -13.39 18.30
CA ARG A 360 3.81 -12.00 18.59
C ARG A 360 2.78 -11.43 17.61
N LEU A 361 2.91 -11.75 16.33
CA LEU A 361 1.95 -11.39 15.29
C LEU A 361 1.50 -12.66 14.55
N PRO A 362 0.53 -13.40 15.10
CA PRO A 362 0.00 -14.59 14.45
C PRO A 362 -0.80 -14.21 13.21
N ILE A 363 -0.53 -14.92 12.11
CA ILE A 363 -1.24 -14.77 10.83
C ILE A 363 -1.84 -16.12 10.45
N THR A 364 -3.15 -16.15 10.22
CA THR A 364 -3.84 -17.38 9.84
C THR A 364 -3.73 -17.59 8.33
N SER A 365 -3.20 -18.74 7.93
CA SER A 365 -2.99 -19.07 6.52
C SER A 365 -4.29 -19.31 5.76
N GLY A 366 -4.38 -18.80 4.52
CA GLY A 366 -5.46 -19.08 3.57
C GLY A 366 -6.81 -18.41 3.88
N VAL A 367 -6.87 -17.49 4.85
CA VAL A 367 -8.12 -16.84 5.29
C VAL A 367 -8.41 -15.58 4.48
N ILE A 368 -9.71 -15.27 4.32
CA ILE A 368 -10.20 -13.97 3.85
C ILE A 368 -10.71 -13.17 5.04
N GLN A 369 -10.21 -11.96 5.19
CA GLN A 369 -10.69 -10.96 6.15
C GLN A 369 -11.61 -9.97 5.44
N SER A 370 -12.84 -9.79 5.98
CA SER A 370 -13.85 -8.91 5.40
C SER A 370 -14.00 -7.56 6.14
N GLN A 371 -13.47 -7.46 7.36
CA GLN A 371 -13.50 -6.19 8.08
C GLN A 371 -12.62 -5.15 7.41
N GLN A 372 -13.12 -3.92 7.33
CA GLN A 372 -12.44 -2.84 6.61
C GLN A 372 -11.11 -2.47 7.25
N ALA A 373 -10.09 -2.31 6.39
CA ALA A 373 -8.78 -1.79 6.75
C ALA A 373 -8.25 -0.85 5.64
N ALA A 374 -7.19 -0.13 5.93
CA ALA A 374 -6.64 0.85 5.00
C ALA A 374 -5.11 0.90 5.04
N VAL A 375 -4.52 1.50 4.03
CA VAL A 375 -3.06 1.56 3.83
C VAL A 375 -2.30 2.20 5.00
N TYR A 376 -2.88 3.16 5.70
CA TYR A 376 -2.28 3.80 6.87
C TYR A 376 -2.24 2.90 8.12
N ASP A 377 -2.94 1.77 8.12
CA ASP A 377 -2.89 0.75 9.20
C ASP A 377 -1.55 0.01 9.24
N LEU A 378 -0.80 0.00 8.13
CA LEU A 378 0.54 -0.61 8.07
C LEU A 378 1.51 0.04 9.05
N PHE A 379 1.47 1.37 9.18
CA PHE A 379 2.37 2.12 10.04
C PHE A 379 2.33 1.65 11.51
N PRO A 380 1.18 1.69 12.22
CA PRO A 380 1.12 1.23 13.60
C PRO A 380 1.33 -0.29 13.74
N THR A 381 0.95 -1.09 12.73
CA THR A 381 1.15 -2.55 12.74
C THR A 381 2.64 -2.91 12.69
N ILE A 382 3.39 -2.30 11.77
CA ILE A 382 4.84 -2.54 11.63
C ILE A 382 5.58 -2.06 12.88
N LEU A 383 5.25 -0.88 13.40
CA LEU A 383 5.90 -0.36 14.60
C LEU A 383 5.63 -1.22 15.83
N ALA A 384 4.40 -1.72 16.00
CA ALA A 384 4.07 -2.64 17.10
C ALA A 384 4.85 -3.96 16.99
N LEU A 385 4.91 -4.57 15.79
CA LEU A 385 5.69 -5.79 15.56
C LEU A 385 7.17 -5.61 15.88
N THR A 386 7.73 -4.46 15.52
CA THR A 386 9.15 -4.15 15.68
C THR A 386 9.47 -3.45 17.00
N GLU A 387 8.50 -3.39 17.92
CA GLU A 387 8.63 -2.79 19.27
C GLU A 387 9.15 -1.35 19.25
N LYS A 388 8.75 -0.60 18.22
CA LYS A 388 9.08 0.82 18.09
C LYS A 388 7.88 1.68 18.48
N THR A 389 8.08 2.58 19.41
CA THR A 389 7.04 3.53 19.82
C THR A 389 6.83 4.63 18.80
N ILE A 390 5.58 5.05 18.67
CA ILE A 390 5.21 6.24 17.87
C ILE A 390 5.68 7.47 18.66
N PRO A 391 6.39 8.42 18.02
CA PRO A 391 6.83 9.64 18.68
C PRO A 391 5.67 10.45 19.26
N GLU A 392 5.89 11.06 20.42
CA GLU A 392 4.92 11.97 21.03
C GLU A 392 4.58 13.12 20.07
N GLY A 393 3.30 13.48 20.00
CA GLY A 393 2.79 14.53 19.10
C GLY A 393 2.55 14.09 17.67
N HIS A 394 3.00 12.90 17.23
CA HIS A 394 2.66 12.37 15.91
C HIS A 394 1.30 11.67 15.95
N VAL A 395 0.30 12.28 15.33
CA VAL A 395 -1.05 11.71 15.25
C VAL A 395 -1.10 10.64 14.17
N VAL A 396 -1.58 9.46 14.52
CA VAL A 396 -1.79 8.33 13.60
C VAL A 396 -3.29 8.08 13.45
N ASP A 397 -3.78 7.99 12.22
CA ASP A 397 -5.18 7.63 11.92
C ASP A 397 -5.34 6.11 11.77
N GLY A 398 -4.25 5.40 11.48
CA GLY A 398 -4.22 3.94 11.34
C GLY A 398 -4.44 3.20 12.66
N LYS A 399 -4.98 2.00 12.56
CA LYS A 399 -5.16 1.05 13.66
C LYS A 399 -4.37 -0.23 13.38
N LYS A 400 -3.86 -0.88 14.41
CA LYS A 400 -3.13 -2.15 14.25
C LYS A 400 -4.02 -3.21 13.61
N LEU A 401 -3.41 -4.06 12.82
CA LEU A 401 -4.08 -5.16 12.11
C LEU A 401 -4.05 -6.50 12.89
N ASP A 402 -3.48 -6.54 14.08
CA ASP A 402 -3.16 -7.76 14.84
C ASP A 402 -4.32 -8.76 14.85
N THR A 403 -5.52 -8.33 15.31
CA THR A 403 -6.72 -9.19 15.37
C THR A 403 -7.18 -9.60 13.97
N LEU A 404 -7.16 -8.68 13.01
CA LEU A 404 -7.61 -8.95 11.65
C LEU A 404 -6.72 -9.97 10.94
N LEU A 405 -5.43 -9.97 11.22
CA LEU A 405 -4.45 -10.92 10.65
C LEU A 405 -4.65 -12.35 11.16
N THR A 406 -5.34 -12.54 12.28
CA THR A 406 -5.76 -13.88 12.72
C THR A 406 -7.03 -14.38 12.01
N GLY A 407 -7.64 -13.58 11.14
CA GLY A 407 -8.93 -13.85 10.49
C GLY A 407 -10.14 -13.47 11.34
N ASN A 408 -9.95 -13.03 12.57
CA ASN A 408 -11.03 -12.62 13.47
C ASN A 408 -11.46 -11.17 13.21
N ARG A 409 -12.69 -10.85 13.62
CA ARG A 409 -13.16 -9.45 13.66
C ARG A 409 -12.69 -8.78 14.94
N ASP A 410 -12.26 -7.53 14.83
CA ASP A 410 -11.98 -6.65 15.95
C ASP A 410 -13.22 -5.79 16.23
N SER A 411 -13.96 -6.11 17.30
CA SER A 411 -15.18 -5.40 17.69
C SER A 411 -14.93 -3.97 18.19
N SER A 412 -13.69 -3.63 18.55
CA SER A 412 -13.30 -2.28 18.97
C SER A 412 -12.96 -1.36 17.79
N ARG A 413 -12.81 -1.95 16.58
CA ARG A 413 -12.43 -1.22 15.37
C ARG A 413 -13.64 -0.59 14.71
N GLU A 414 -13.66 0.73 14.62
CA GLU A 414 -14.57 1.45 13.75
C GLU A 414 -14.19 1.19 12.28
N GLU A 415 -15.17 0.83 11.46
CA GLU A 415 -15.00 0.55 10.03
C GLU A 415 -15.20 1.84 9.23
N ILE A 416 -14.31 2.81 9.44
CA ILE A 416 -14.36 4.14 8.83
C ILE A 416 -13.25 4.29 7.79
N PHE A 417 -13.60 4.84 6.63
CA PHE A 417 -12.64 5.25 5.61
C PHE A 417 -13.06 6.58 4.97
N LEU A 418 -12.13 7.55 4.96
CA LEU A 418 -12.29 8.84 4.31
C LEU A 418 -11.38 8.93 3.09
N MET A 419 -11.96 9.15 1.92
CA MET A 419 -11.26 9.51 0.69
C MET A 419 -11.62 10.93 0.32
N HIS A 420 -10.70 11.85 0.57
CA HIS A 420 -10.87 13.27 0.26
C HIS A 420 -10.03 13.64 -0.96
N TYR A 421 -10.70 14.07 -2.04
CA TYR A 421 -10.05 14.45 -3.30
C TYR A 421 -10.56 15.83 -3.76
N PRO A 422 -10.07 16.92 -3.14
CA PRO A 422 -10.52 18.30 -3.43
C PRO A 422 -9.83 18.88 -4.67
N HIS A 423 -9.64 18.09 -5.72
CA HIS A 423 -8.88 18.45 -6.92
C HIS A 423 -9.61 18.07 -8.20
N SER A 424 -9.29 18.73 -9.32
CA SER A 424 -9.80 18.47 -10.66
C SER A 424 -8.92 19.22 -11.69
N PRO A 425 -9.00 18.91 -12.98
CA PRO A 425 -9.75 17.86 -13.64
C PRO A 425 -8.84 16.70 -14.12
N HIS A 426 -8.16 15.98 -13.25
CA HIS A 426 -7.27 14.92 -13.72
C HIS A 426 -8.07 13.71 -14.25
N ARG A 427 -8.83 13.02 -13.38
CA ARG A 427 -9.60 11.81 -13.74
C ARG A 427 -11.02 11.84 -13.21
N THR A 428 -11.29 12.75 -12.31
CA THR A 428 -12.59 12.94 -11.67
C THR A 428 -12.74 14.40 -11.26
N ASP A 429 -13.82 14.72 -10.63
CA ASP A 429 -14.15 16.02 -10.09
C ASP A 429 -13.86 16.10 -8.59
N TYR A 430 -14.05 17.26 -8.04
CA TYR A 430 -13.87 17.54 -6.61
C TYR A 430 -14.87 16.77 -5.75
N PHE A 431 -14.42 15.74 -5.04
CA PHE A 431 -15.30 14.91 -4.22
C PHE A 431 -14.71 14.59 -2.84
N THR A 432 -15.58 14.18 -1.94
CA THR A 432 -15.22 13.44 -0.73
C THR A 432 -16.09 12.20 -0.62
N SER A 433 -15.49 11.03 -0.45
CA SER A 433 -16.17 9.79 -0.15
C SER A 433 -15.90 9.39 1.29
N TYR A 434 -16.96 9.02 2.01
CA TYR A 434 -16.88 8.57 3.40
C TYR A 434 -17.65 7.27 3.59
N ARG A 435 -16.99 6.31 4.21
CA ARG A 435 -17.60 5.03 4.61
C ARG A 435 -17.65 4.92 6.11
N ASN A 436 -18.76 4.38 6.61
CA ASN A 436 -18.91 3.92 7.97
C ASN A 436 -19.75 2.64 7.98
N GLY A 437 -19.10 1.51 8.29
CA GLY A 437 -19.68 0.18 8.17
C GLY A 437 -20.17 -0.11 6.75
N LYS A 438 -21.46 -0.43 6.61
CA LYS A 438 -22.07 -0.72 5.30
C LYS A 438 -22.41 0.51 4.46
N TRP A 439 -22.50 1.69 5.07
CA TRP A 439 -22.90 2.90 4.37
C TRP A 439 -21.72 3.62 3.75
N LYS A 440 -21.94 4.13 2.54
CA LYS A 440 -21.00 5.01 1.84
C LYS A 440 -21.73 6.22 1.30
N VAL A 441 -21.25 7.41 1.65
CA VAL A 441 -21.68 8.66 1.05
C VAL A 441 -20.57 9.24 0.18
N ILE A 442 -20.95 9.80 -0.99
CA ILE A 442 -20.08 10.57 -1.85
C ILE A 442 -20.66 11.98 -1.95
N TYR A 443 -19.85 12.97 -1.61
CA TYR A 443 -20.18 14.38 -1.72
C TYR A 443 -19.43 15.02 -2.89
N HIS A 444 -20.16 15.58 -3.84
CA HIS A 444 -19.64 16.33 -4.98
C HIS A 444 -19.69 17.82 -4.69
N TYR A 445 -18.55 18.50 -4.72
CA TYR A 445 -18.49 19.94 -4.42
C TYR A 445 -19.13 20.80 -5.50
N PHE A 446 -19.03 20.38 -6.76
CA PHE A 446 -19.53 21.09 -7.95
C PHE A 446 -20.43 20.19 -8.79
N PRO A 447 -21.66 19.90 -8.34
CA PRO A 447 -22.52 18.88 -8.98
C PRO A 447 -22.94 19.22 -10.42
N SER A 448 -22.93 20.51 -10.80
CA SER A 448 -23.18 20.94 -12.18
C SER A 448 -22.06 20.52 -13.17
N GLU A 449 -20.90 20.12 -12.66
CA GLU A 449 -19.75 19.68 -13.46
C GLU A 449 -19.67 18.14 -13.57
N VAL A 450 -20.62 17.42 -12.96
CA VAL A 450 -20.70 15.95 -12.98
C VAL A 450 -22.02 15.48 -13.58
N SER A 451 -22.01 14.29 -14.14
CA SER A 451 -23.16 13.67 -14.77
C SER A 451 -24.34 13.40 -13.83
N GLU A 452 -24.09 13.32 -12.54
CA GLU A 452 -25.08 13.02 -11.50
C GLU A 452 -25.98 14.21 -11.13
N ASN A 453 -25.58 15.42 -11.44
CA ASN A 453 -26.29 16.69 -11.15
C ASN A 453 -26.77 16.84 -9.69
N SER A 454 -26.09 16.16 -8.76
CA SER A 454 -26.43 16.10 -7.33
C SER A 454 -25.17 16.20 -6.47
N HIS A 455 -25.28 16.89 -5.34
CA HIS A 455 -24.22 16.91 -4.33
C HIS A 455 -24.01 15.55 -3.67
N TYR A 456 -25.01 14.66 -3.66
CA TYR A 456 -25.00 13.47 -2.81
C TYR A 456 -25.27 12.19 -3.60
N GLN A 457 -24.44 11.19 -3.31
CA GLN A 457 -24.75 9.80 -3.58
C GLN A 457 -24.63 9.02 -2.26
N LEU A 458 -25.56 8.10 -2.00
CA LEU A 458 -25.57 7.24 -0.81
C LEU A 458 -25.75 5.79 -1.25
N PHE A 459 -24.92 4.89 -0.74
CA PHE A 459 -24.94 3.46 -1.07
C PHE A 459 -24.93 2.62 0.21
N ASP A 460 -25.69 1.52 0.20
CA ASP A 460 -25.58 0.42 1.17
C ASP A 460 -24.70 -0.67 0.53
N LEU A 461 -23.43 -0.73 0.89
CA LEU A 461 -22.46 -1.66 0.29
C LEU A 461 -22.65 -3.13 0.72
N GLU A 462 -23.51 -3.42 1.70
CA GLU A 462 -23.90 -4.79 2.07
C GLU A 462 -24.90 -5.35 1.06
N SER A 463 -25.90 -4.58 0.68
CA SER A 463 -26.93 -4.97 -0.29
C SER A 463 -26.57 -4.62 -1.73
N ASP A 464 -25.76 -3.56 -1.93
CA ASP A 464 -25.28 -3.08 -3.23
C ASP A 464 -23.76 -2.83 -3.22
N PRO A 465 -22.94 -3.89 -3.16
CA PRO A 465 -21.48 -3.75 -3.09
C PRO A 465 -20.85 -3.15 -4.36
N PHE A 466 -21.66 -2.94 -5.40
CA PHE A 466 -21.22 -2.45 -6.72
C PHE A 466 -21.72 -1.04 -7.04
N GLU A 467 -22.35 -0.36 -6.08
CA GLU A 467 -22.75 1.06 -6.15
C GLU A 467 -23.64 1.39 -7.34
N GLN A 468 -24.65 0.55 -7.58
CA GLN A 468 -25.57 0.71 -8.73
C GLN A 468 -26.79 1.57 -8.40
N SER A 469 -27.19 1.66 -7.12
CA SER A 469 -28.42 2.29 -6.68
C SER A 469 -28.16 3.42 -5.71
N ASN A 470 -28.23 4.68 -6.16
CA ASN A 470 -28.15 5.84 -5.30
C ASN A 470 -29.40 5.96 -4.40
N LEU A 471 -29.19 5.84 -3.09
CA LEU A 471 -30.23 5.87 -2.05
C LEU A 471 -30.43 7.26 -1.40
N ALA A 472 -29.71 8.30 -1.84
CA ALA A 472 -29.71 9.62 -1.20
C ALA A 472 -31.11 10.22 -1.03
N SER A 473 -32.01 10.03 -2.01
CA SER A 473 -33.41 10.50 -1.93
C SER A 473 -34.34 9.58 -1.17
N LYS A 474 -33.98 8.29 -1.03
CA LYS A 474 -34.80 7.26 -0.37
C LYS A 474 -34.50 7.16 1.12
N GLU A 475 -33.25 7.45 1.52
CA GLU A 475 -32.73 7.33 2.88
C GLU A 475 -32.22 8.71 3.43
N PRO A 476 -33.10 9.74 3.52
CA PRO A 476 -32.67 11.09 3.88
C PRO A 476 -32.13 11.20 5.31
N LYS A 477 -32.62 10.38 6.25
CA LYS A 477 -32.12 10.37 7.63
C LYS A 477 -30.70 9.82 7.70
N GLU A 478 -30.44 8.75 6.95
CA GLU A 478 -29.14 8.12 6.89
C GLU A 478 -28.13 9.01 6.15
N LEU A 479 -28.55 9.64 5.05
CA LEU A 479 -27.74 10.63 4.35
C LEU A 479 -27.31 11.75 5.29
N LYS A 480 -28.24 12.31 6.09
CA LYS A 480 -27.94 13.37 7.04
C LYS A 480 -26.93 12.93 8.09
N ARG A 481 -27.10 11.73 8.68
CA ARG A 481 -26.18 11.14 9.65
C ARG A 481 -24.77 11.00 9.05
N MET A 482 -24.67 10.37 7.90
CA MET A 482 -23.39 10.14 7.21
C MET A 482 -22.68 11.45 6.85
N MET A 483 -23.43 12.49 6.44
CA MET A 483 -22.86 13.79 6.13
C MET A 483 -22.39 14.57 7.38
N GLN A 484 -23.05 14.37 8.52
CA GLN A 484 -22.59 14.93 9.80
C GLN A 484 -21.27 14.29 10.24
N GLU A 485 -21.20 12.96 10.24
CA GLU A 485 -19.99 12.21 10.58
C GLU A 485 -18.82 12.54 9.65
N LEU A 486 -19.08 12.66 8.33
CA LEU A 486 -18.10 13.10 7.36
C LEU A 486 -17.53 14.47 7.72
N ALA A 487 -18.40 15.45 8.00
CA ALA A 487 -17.98 16.82 8.34
C ALA A 487 -17.15 16.86 9.63
N GLU A 488 -17.56 16.13 10.66
CA GLU A 488 -16.83 16.01 11.94
C GLU A 488 -15.45 15.38 11.75
N LEU A 489 -15.35 14.30 10.96
CA LEU A 489 -14.08 13.66 10.69
C LEU A 489 -13.13 14.57 9.90
N MET A 490 -13.65 15.30 8.91
CA MET A 490 -12.87 16.27 8.15
C MET A 490 -12.34 17.41 9.04
N GLU A 491 -13.12 17.90 9.97
CA GLU A 491 -12.65 18.89 10.96
C GLU A 491 -11.58 18.31 11.88
N LYS A 492 -11.79 17.11 12.41
CA LYS A 492 -10.80 16.38 13.24
C LYS A 492 -9.47 16.16 12.52
N GLN A 493 -9.51 15.92 11.21
CA GLN A 493 -8.32 15.76 10.38
C GLN A 493 -7.76 17.08 9.85
N LYS A 494 -8.42 18.21 10.11
CA LYS A 494 -8.06 19.54 9.59
C LYS A 494 -8.00 19.57 8.06
N ALA A 495 -8.95 18.88 7.42
CA ALA A 495 -8.99 18.74 5.97
C ALA A 495 -9.05 20.10 5.26
N GLN A 496 -8.39 20.21 4.13
CA GLN A 496 -8.42 21.37 3.26
C GLN A 496 -9.50 21.18 2.19
N TYR A 497 -10.21 22.25 1.85
CA TYR A 497 -11.38 22.18 0.97
C TYR A 497 -11.10 22.81 -0.39
N PRO A 498 -11.83 22.39 -1.46
CA PRO A 498 -11.87 23.17 -2.69
C PRO A 498 -12.29 24.60 -2.42
N VAL A 499 -11.92 25.51 -3.30
CA VAL A 499 -12.27 26.94 -3.17
C VAL A 499 -13.20 27.38 -4.29
N GLU A 500 -14.08 28.29 -3.98
CA GLU A 500 -14.87 28.98 -5.00
C GLU A 500 -13.95 29.86 -5.86
N LYS A 501 -14.19 29.87 -7.17
CA LYS A 501 -13.26 30.51 -8.12
C LYS A 501 -13.14 32.01 -7.90
N GLU A 502 -14.27 32.69 -7.66
CA GLU A 502 -14.37 34.14 -7.53
C GLU A 502 -13.96 34.63 -6.13
N THR A 503 -14.50 34.04 -5.10
CA THR A 503 -14.33 34.50 -3.70
C THR A 503 -13.12 33.90 -3.02
N LYS A 504 -12.58 32.79 -3.57
CA LYS A 504 -11.55 31.95 -2.92
C LYS A 504 -11.97 31.38 -1.54
N GLY A 505 -13.27 31.45 -1.23
CA GLY A 505 -13.84 30.87 -0.02
C GLY A 505 -13.80 29.34 -0.03
N ALA A 506 -13.47 28.73 1.11
CA ALA A 506 -13.46 27.27 1.26
C ALA A 506 -14.87 26.68 1.13
N MET A 507 -15.01 25.68 0.28
CA MET A 507 -16.27 24.99 0.01
C MET A 507 -16.42 23.78 0.93
N LYS A 508 -16.94 23.98 2.15
CA LYS A 508 -17.23 22.86 3.06
C LYS A 508 -18.42 22.02 2.58
N PRO A 509 -18.46 20.71 2.89
CA PRO A 509 -19.61 19.86 2.59
C PRO A 509 -20.88 20.41 3.25
N ARG A 510 -21.99 20.42 2.51
CA ARG A 510 -23.30 20.84 3.01
C ARG A 510 -24.01 19.64 3.64
N ILE A 511 -24.54 19.82 4.85
CA ILE A 511 -25.39 18.82 5.50
C ILE A 511 -26.80 18.99 4.97
N PRO A 512 -27.48 17.93 4.46
CA PRO A 512 -28.86 18.05 3.99
C PRO A 512 -29.80 18.39 5.15
N GLN A 513 -30.85 19.16 4.84
CA GLN A 513 -31.86 19.61 5.82
C GLN A 513 -32.64 18.45 6.44
#